data_2b68be15e05d4156f831786c4f2130bd
#
_entry.id   2b68be15e05d4156f831786c4f2130bd
#
_cell.length_a   1.000
_cell.length_b   1.000
_cell.length_c   1.000
_cell.angle_alpha   90.00
_cell.angle_beta   90.00
_cell.angle_gamma   90.00
#
_symmetry.space_group_name_H-M   'P 1'
#
loop_
_entity.id
_entity.type
_entity.pdbx_description
1 polymer ?
#
loop_
_entity_poly.entity_id
_entity_poly.type
_entity_poly.pdbx_seq_one_letter_code
_entity_poly.pdbx_strand_id
1 'polypeptide(L)'
;MGVLNELAQNCHAANKHWWEDPRTGAAIERNKGELLMLIVSEVAECMEGERKDLMDTHLPDRKMAEVELADVLIRVFDYAGAFGYDLDGAVADKRAYNASRADHKAEARLRADGKRW
;
A
#
# COMPACT_ATOMS: atom_id res chain seq x y z
N MET A 1 4.89 14.55 -13.42
CA MET A 1 4.28 13.57 -12.53
C MET A 1 5.39 12.71 -11.94
N GLY A 2 5.38 12.48 -10.64
CA GLY A 2 6.38 11.66 -10.00
C GLY A 2 6.12 10.16 -10.16
N VAL A 3 7.07 9.35 -9.69
CA VAL A 3 7.06 7.90 -9.88
C VAL A 3 5.88 7.21 -9.19
N LEU A 4 5.43 7.71 -8.03
CA LEU A 4 4.30 7.09 -7.32
C LEU A 4 2.98 7.31 -8.07
N ASN A 5 2.74 8.51 -8.57
CA ASN A 5 1.54 8.79 -9.35
C ASN A 5 1.53 8.04 -10.69
N GLU A 6 2.70 7.87 -11.30
CA GLU A 6 2.85 7.07 -12.50
C GLU A 6 2.53 5.59 -12.23
N LEU A 7 3.05 5.04 -11.15
CA LEU A 7 2.71 3.66 -10.73
C LEU A 7 1.22 3.51 -10.41
N ALA A 8 0.62 4.52 -9.77
CA ALA A 8 -0.81 4.51 -9.48
C ALA A 8 -1.64 4.40 -10.77
N GLN A 9 -1.31 5.21 -11.78
CA GLN A 9 -1.97 5.14 -13.08
C GLN A 9 -1.76 3.80 -13.77
N ASN A 10 -0.54 3.29 -13.77
CA ASN A 10 -0.19 2.03 -14.43
C ASN A 10 -0.86 0.83 -13.75
N CYS A 11 -0.84 0.77 -12.43
CA CYS A 11 -1.49 -0.32 -11.69
C CYS A 11 -3.00 -0.29 -11.86
N HIS A 12 -3.61 0.90 -11.83
CA HIS A 12 -5.06 1.00 -12.04
C HIS A 12 -5.44 0.57 -13.46
N ALA A 13 -4.68 0.99 -14.46
CA ALA A 13 -4.92 0.57 -15.84
C ALA A 13 -4.80 -0.95 -16.01
N ALA A 14 -3.78 -1.56 -15.38
CA ALA A 14 -3.59 -3.01 -15.43
C ALA A 14 -4.70 -3.79 -14.72
N ASN A 15 -5.29 -3.20 -13.68
CA ASN A 15 -6.34 -3.82 -12.86
C ASN A 15 -7.75 -3.39 -13.26
N LYS A 16 -7.90 -2.67 -14.35
CA LYS A 16 -9.18 -2.09 -14.77
C LYS A 16 -10.32 -3.11 -14.84
N HIS A 17 -10.01 -4.36 -15.21
CA HIS A 17 -10.99 -5.43 -15.29
C HIS A 17 -11.68 -5.74 -13.94
N TRP A 18 -11.07 -5.40 -12.81
CA TRP A 18 -11.69 -5.53 -11.49
C TRP A 18 -12.66 -4.41 -11.17
N TRP A 19 -12.68 -3.36 -12.00
CA TRP A 19 -13.54 -2.18 -11.86
C TRP A 19 -14.66 -2.17 -12.88
N GLU A 20 -14.82 -3.24 -13.64
CA GLU A 20 -15.80 -3.39 -14.69
C GLU A 20 -16.56 -4.70 -14.52
N ASP A 21 -17.82 -4.68 -14.95
CA ASP A 21 -18.62 -5.91 -15.05
C ASP A 21 -18.02 -6.78 -16.14
N PRO A 22 -17.61 -8.04 -15.85
CA PRO A 22 -16.99 -8.90 -16.84
C PRO A 22 -17.90 -9.29 -18.00
N ARG A 23 -19.23 -9.15 -17.83
CA ARG A 23 -20.21 -9.49 -18.86
C ARG A 23 -20.46 -8.36 -19.84
N THR A 24 -20.44 -7.12 -19.35
CA THR A 24 -20.88 -5.95 -20.13
C THR A 24 -19.78 -4.94 -20.36
N GLY A 25 -18.66 -5.01 -19.60
CA GLY A 25 -17.61 -4.01 -19.61
C GLY A 25 -18.01 -2.69 -18.95
N ALA A 26 -19.20 -2.62 -18.35
CA ALA A 26 -19.67 -1.41 -17.69
C ALA A 26 -18.90 -1.19 -16.38
N ALA A 27 -18.61 0.07 -16.06
CA ALA A 27 -17.97 0.43 -14.80
C ALA A 27 -18.84 0.02 -13.62
N ILE A 28 -18.23 -0.55 -12.59
CA ILE A 28 -18.89 -0.88 -11.33
C ILE A 28 -18.35 0.03 -10.22
N GLU A 29 -19.25 0.38 -9.29
CA GLU A 29 -18.86 1.11 -8.10
C GLU A 29 -18.34 0.12 -7.06
N ARG A 30 -17.09 0.31 -6.62
CA ARG A 30 -16.45 -0.55 -5.62
C ARG A 30 -16.60 0.06 -4.23
N ASN A 31 -16.83 -0.79 -3.24
CA ASN A 31 -16.88 -0.37 -1.84
C ASN A 31 -15.47 -0.05 -1.34
N LYS A 32 -15.25 1.18 -0.90
CA LYS A 32 -13.92 1.63 -0.43
C LYS A 32 -13.43 0.84 0.79
N GLY A 33 -14.34 0.51 1.70
CA GLY A 33 -13.98 -0.27 2.89
C GLY A 33 -13.46 -1.66 2.52
N GLU A 34 -14.10 -2.32 1.56
CA GLU A 34 -13.62 -3.62 1.06
C GLU A 34 -12.24 -3.49 0.41
N LEU A 35 -12.05 -2.48 -0.43
CA LEU A 35 -10.77 -2.24 -1.09
C LEU A 35 -9.64 -2.01 -0.09
N LEU A 36 -9.91 -1.20 0.94
CA LEU A 36 -8.92 -0.94 1.99
C LEU A 36 -8.65 -2.19 2.82
N MET A 37 -9.67 -2.99 3.10
CA MET A 37 -9.49 -4.25 3.84
C MET A 37 -8.71 -5.29 3.03
N LEU A 38 -8.84 -5.28 1.71
CA LEU A 38 -8.00 -6.13 0.85
C LEU A 38 -6.52 -5.76 0.94
N ILE A 39 -6.20 -4.48 1.11
CA ILE A 39 -4.82 -4.06 1.39
C ILE A 39 -4.35 -4.66 2.72
N VAL A 40 -5.17 -4.59 3.75
CA VAL A 40 -4.87 -5.17 5.07
C VAL A 40 -4.65 -6.68 4.97
N SER A 41 -5.44 -7.38 4.14
CA SER A 41 -5.28 -8.82 3.96
C SER A 41 -3.90 -9.19 3.40
N GLU A 42 -3.35 -8.40 2.49
CA GLU A 42 -2.01 -8.62 1.95
C GLU A 42 -0.93 -8.38 3.02
N VAL A 43 -1.14 -7.41 3.89
CA VAL A 43 -0.25 -7.17 5.05
C VAL A 43 -0.27 -8.39 5.98
N ALA A 44 -1.44 -8.96 6.24
CA ALA A 44 -1.57 -10.17 7.06
C ALA A 44 -0.84 -11.36 6.43
N GLU A 45 -0.92 -11.52 5.12
CA GLU A 45 -0.19 -12.58 4.41
C GLU A 45 1.33 -12.37 4.45
N CYS A 46 1.78 -11.12 4.36
CA CYS A 46 3.18 -10.79 4.57
C CYS A 46 3.66 -11.23 5.96
N MET A 47 2.88 -10.93 6.99
CA MET A 47 3.18 -11.35 8.36
C MET A 47 3.29 -12.88 8.47
N GLU A 48 2.39 -13.62 7.84
CA GLU A 48 2.43 -15.08 7.83
C GLU A 48 3.71 -15.61 7.16
N GLY A 49 4.09 -15.00 6.02
CA GLY A 49 5.34 -15.33 5.34
C GLY A 49 6.57 -15.10 6.21
N GLU A 50 6.59 -14.02 6.98
CA GLU A 50 7.68 -13.72 7.92
C GLU A 50 7.70 -14.69 9.10
N ARG A 51 6.53 -14.99 9.67
CA ARG A 51 6.42 -15.87 10.84
C ARG A 51 6.92 -17.28 10.55
N LYS A 52 6.74 -17.78 9.34
CA LYS A 52 7.08 -19.13 8.92
C LYS A 52 8.29 -19.20 7.99
N ASP A 53 8.91 -18.07 7.69
CA ASP A 53 10.05 -17.96 6.75
C ASP A 53 9.76 -18.68 5.43
N LEU A 54 8.63 -18.32 4.81
CA LEU A 54 8.16 -18.98 3.59
C LEU A 54 8.66 -18.28 2.33
N MET A 55 8.85 -19.09 1.28
CA MET A 55 9.00 -18.61 -0.08
C MET A 55 7.63 -18.51 -0.74
N ASP A 56 7.51 -17.64 -1.76
CA ASP A 56 6.26 -17.50 -2.50
C ASP A 56 5.97 -18.76 -3.33
N THR A 57 4.70 -19.14 -3.41
CA THR A 57 4.30 -20.36 -4.14
C THR A 57 4.35 -20.18 -5.66
N HIS A 58 4.13 -18.98 -6.16
CA HIS A 58 4.12 -18.67 -7.60
C HIS A 58 5.46 -18.12 -8.09
N LEU A 59 6.21 -17.46 -7.22
CA LEU A 59 7.53 -16.88 -7.49
C LEU A 59 8.53 -17.46 -6.50
N PRO A 60 8.93 -18.74 -6.68
CA PRO A 60 9.65 -19.49 -5.63
C PRO A 60 11.05 -18.99 -5.33
N ASP A 61 11.61 -18.11 -6.15
CA ASP A 61 12.90 -17.48 -5.91
C ASP A 61 12.81 -16.22 -5.04
N ARG A 62 11.58 -15.85 -4.65
CA ARG A 62 11.32 -14.69 -3.80
C ARG A 62 10.70 -15.12 -2.49
N LYS A 63 11.01 -14.40 -1.42
CA LYS A 63 10.34 -14.58 -0.14
C LYS A 63 8.87 -14.19 -0.25
N MET A 64 7.98 -14.95 0.40
CA MET A 64 6.56 -14.62 0.46
C MET A 64 6.34 -13.19 0.96
N ALA A 65 7.09 -12.77 1.97
CA ALA A 65 6.99 -11.40 2.51
C ALA A 65 7.24 -10.31 1.45
N GLU A 66 8.26 -10.48 0.60
CA GLU A 66 8.52 -9.48 -0.46
C GLU A 66 7.39 -9.44 -1.49
N VAL A 67 6.85 -10.60 -1.86
CA VAL A 67 5.76 -10.68 -2.85
C VAL A 67 4.48 -10.07 -2.29
N GLU A 68 4.16 -10.35 -1.03
CA GLU A 68 2.97 -9.78 -0.39
C GLU A 68 3.09 -8.28 -0.15
N LEU A 69 4.28 -7.76 0.14
CA LEU A 69 4.52 -6.31 0.17
C LEU A 69 4.32 -5.68 -1.20
N ALA A 70 4.73 -6.36 -2.27
CA ALA A 70 4.44 -5.91 -3.62
C ALA A 70 2.93 -5.86 -3.88
N ASP A 71 2.18 -6.86 -3.43
CA ASP A 71 0.72 -6.87 -3.55
C ASP A 71 0.06 -5.73 -2.76
N VAL A 72 0.57 -5.42 -1.57
CA VAL A 72 0.14 -4.23 -0.81
C VAL A 72 0.31 -2.96 -1.65
N LEU A 73 1.48 -2.79 -2.24
CA LEU A 73 1.76 -1.60 -3.07
C LEU A 73 0.88 -1.55 -4.32
N ILE A 74 0.70 -2.67 -5.00
CA ILE A 74 -0.16 -2.74 -6.19
C ILE A 74 -1.59 -2.33 -5.84
N ARG A 75 -2.14 -2.82 -4.74
CA ARG A 75 -3.48 -2.44 -4.29
C ARG A 75 -3.57 -0.98 -3.88
N VAL A 76 -2.54 -0.44 -3.20
CA VAL A 76 -2.47 0.98 -2.84
C VAL A 76 -2.45 1.85 -4.11
N PHE A 77 -1.61 1.50 -5.07
CA PHE A 77 -1.50 2.25 -6.32
C PHE A 77 -2.79 2.17 -7.14
N ASP A 78 -3.39 0.99 -7.25
CA ASP A 78 -4.68 0.84 -7.93
C ASP A 78 -5.75 1.74 -7.29
N TYR A 79 -5.86 1.72 -5.97
CA TYR A 79 -6.79 2.55 -5.21
C TYR A 79 -6.54 4.05 -5.47
N ALA A 80 -5.30 4.48 -5.34
CA ALA A 80 -4.94 5.89 -5.56
C ALA A 80 -5.20 6.32 -7.01
N GLY A 81 -4.90 5.45 -7.97
CA GLY A 81 -5.18 5.71 -9.39
C GLY A 81 -6.68 5.82 -9.66
N ALA A 82 -7.48 4.93 -9.07
CA ALA A 82 -8.92 4.94 -9.23
C ALA A 82 -9.59 6.23 -8.70
N PHE A 83 -9.11 6.73 -7.57
CA PHE A 83 -9.70 7.89 -6.91
C PHE A 83 -8.95 9.20 -7.11
N GLY A 84 -7.91 9.19 -7.94
CA GLY A 84 -7.18 10.40 -8.33
C GLY A 84 -6.37 11.05 -7.21
N TYR A 85 -5.85 10.26 -6.28
CA TYR A 85 -5.04 10.78 -5.17
C TYR A 85 -3.61 11.05 -5.62
N ASP A 86 -3.05 12.17 -5.15
CA ASP A 86 -1.67 12.57 -5.40
C ASP A 86 -0.75 11.97 -4.32
N LEU A 87 -0.26 10.76 -4.57
CA LEU A 87 0.64 10.08 -3.64
C LEU A 87 2.02 10.74 -3.55
N ASP A 88 2.56 11.22 -4.67
CA ASP A 88 3.85 11.90 -4.66
C ASP A 88 3.83 13.12 -3.74
N GLY A 89 2.81 13.97 -3.88
CA GLY A 89 2.64 15.14 -3.04
C GLY A 89 2.38 14.77 -1.57
N ALA A 90 1.47 13.83 -1.33
CA ALA A 90 1.13 13.41 0.03
C ALA A 90 2.31 12.79 0.76
N VAL A 91 3.10 11.96 0.11
CA VAL A 91 4.30 11.36 0.70
C VAL A 91 5.35 12.42 1.01
N ALA A 92 5.61 13.34 0.08
CA ALA A 92 6.57 14.42 0.29
C ALA A 92 6.17 15.30 1.49
N ASP A 93 4.91 15.71 1.53
CA ASP A 93 4.39 16.56 2.62
C ASP A 93 4.42 15.83 3.96
N LYS A 94 4.01 14.57 3.97
CA LYS A 94 3.98 13.78 5.20
C LYS A 94 5.38 13.51 5.74
N ARG A 95 6.34 13.22 4.87
CA ARG A 95 7.74 13.03 5.28
C ARG A 95 8.33 14.31 5.88
N ALA A 96 8.07 15.44 5.25
CA ALA A 96 8.51 16.75 5.77
C ALA A 96 7.89 17.04 7.16
N TYR A 97 6.59 16.80 7.29
CA TYR A 97 5.90 16.95 8.58
C TYR A 97 6.49 16.03 9.65
N ASN A 98 6.69 14.76 9.34
CA ASN A 98 7.25 13.78 10.29
C ASN A 98 8.65 14.19 10.76
N ALA A 99 9.48 14.71 9.86
CA ALA A 99 10.83 15.17 10.20
C ALA A 99 10.83 16.32 11.20
N SER A 100 9.77 17.16 11.20
CA SER A 100 9.64 18.32 12.09
C SER A 100 8.88 18.01 13.40
N ARG A 101 8.25 16.84 13.52
CA ARG A 101 7.44 16.50 14.71
C ARG A 101 8.32 16.33 15.94
N ALA A 102 7.98 17.05 17.02
CA ALA A 102 8.73 17.00 18.28
C ALA A 102 8.74 15.60 18.91
N ASP A 103 7.60 14.89 18.85
CA ASP A 103 7.46 13.57 19.47
C ASP A 103 8.22 12.44 18.72
N HIS A 104 8.72 12.72 17.50
CA HIS A 104 9.55 11.79 16.73
C HIS A 104 11.05 11.99 16.96
N LYS A 105 11.45 13.07 17.64
CA LYS A 105 12.86 13.34 17.93
C LYS A 105 13.35 12.43 19.06
N ALA A 106 14.65 12.11 19.04
CA ALA A 106 15.26 11.22 20.02
C ALA A 106 15.03 11.68 21.46
N GLU A 107 15.13 12.98 21.71
CA GLU A 107 14.92 13.55 23.05
C GLU A 107 13.51 13.28 23.60
N ALA A 108 12.48 13.41 22.73
CA ALA A 108 11.10 13.14 23.14
C ALA A 108 10.88 11.65 23.41
N ARG A 109 11.51 10.78 22.61
CA ARG A 109 11.40 9.32 22.76
C ARG A 109 12.09 8.80 24.02
N LEU A 110 13.13 9.49 24.47
CA LEU A 110 13.86 9.13 25.67
C LEU A 110 13.11 9.51 26.96
N ARG A 111 12.05 10.32 26.89
CA ARG A 111 11.21 10.64 28.04
C ARG A 111 10.41 9.42 28.49
N ALA A 112 9.99 9.43 29.77
CA ALA A 112 9.21 8.32 30.32
C ALA A 112 7.89 8.05 29.58
N ASP A 113 7.27 9.10 29.02
CA ASP A 113 6.03 9.05 28.24
C ASP A 113 6.26 9.05 26.73
N GLY A 114 7.50 8.88 26.28
CA GLY A 114 7.87 8.90 24.87
C GLY A 114 7.43 7.65 24.12
N LYS A 115 7.25 7.80 22.79
CA LYS A 115 6.90 6.69 21.92
C LYS A 115 8.06 5.71 21.79
N ARG A 116 7.78 4.44 21.93
CA ARG A 116 8.76 3.37 21.72
C ARG A 116 8.86 2.96 20.25
N TRP A 117 7.73 3.09 19.52
CA TRP A 117 7.60 2.67 18.14
C TRP A 117 6.36 3.29 17.47
#